data_3755a39b5a93fd99eae8ac3d6ce02b4c
#
_entry.id   3755a39b5a93fd99eae8ac3d6ce02b4c
#
_cell.length_a   1.000
_cell.length_b   1.000
_cell.length_c   1.000
_cell.angle_alpha   90.00
_cell.angle_beta   90.00
_cell.angle_gamma   90.00
#
_symmetry.space_group_name_H-M   'P 1'
#
loop_
_entity.id
_entity.type
_entity.pdbx_description
1 polymer ?
#
loop_
_entity_poly.entity_id
_entity_poly.type
_entity_poly.pdbx_seq_one_letter_code
_entity_poly.pdbx_strand_id
1 'polypeptide(L)'
;VSFSVQPGERVALLGASGSGKSTLLRALCGLETLDVGGGRIEVHGQCLQRDGRLDPQVRRMRHGIGIIFQQFNLAGRLPLLTNVLTGVAAQTPLWRSLTGRFTLQDRARALDVLQAIGLSDQAFQRSSTLSGGQQQRAAVARCLVQGARLLLADEPVASLDPESTRRVMDLLLELNQSRQMTLLISLHHVALARCYCERVIALRQGELVFDGPTSALTPSFLRDLYGTAADELIDDEPHTQTLSPARAGQRSLGALPDPFPEARAA
;
A
#
# COMPACT_ATOMS: atom_id res chain seq x y z
N VAL A 1 -11.99 -2.87 17.11
CA VAL A 1 -11.38 -3.72 16.06
C VAL A 1 -10.11 -4.35 16.63
N SER A 2 -9.96 -5.70 16.52
CA SER A 2 -8.75 -6.43 16.92
C SER A 2 -8.43 -7.48 15.87
N PHE A 3 -7.21 -7.44 15.33
CA PHE A 3 -6.68 -8.42 14.39
C PHE A 3 -5.15 -8.39 14.40
N SER A 4 -4.53 -9.38 13.80
CA SER A 4 -3.09 -9.41 13.55
C SER A 4 -2.81 -9.78 12.11
N VAL A 5 -1.74 -9.23 11.53
CA VAL A 5 -1.28 -9.53 10.17
C VAL A 5 0.14 -10.06 10.27
N GLN A 6 0.40 -11.21 9.64
CA GLN A 6 1.71 -11.84 9.67
C GLN A 6 2.66 -11.18 8.63
N PRO A 7 3.97 -11.19 8.88
CA PRO A 7 4.94 -10.76 7.87
C PRO A 7 4.76 -11.50 6.54
N GLY A 8 4.74 -10.76 5.44
CA GLY A 8 4.56 -11.32 4.09
C GLY A 8 3.11 -11.66 3.72
N GLU A 9 2.15 -11.46 4.61
CA GLU A 9 0.74 -11.73 4.33
C GLU A 9 0.13 -10.67 3.41
N ARG A 10 -0.82 -11.09 2.54
CA ARG A 10 -1.63 -10.22 1.69
C ARG A 10 -3.07 -10.21 2.18
N VAL A 11 -3.47 -9.08 2.75
CA VAL A 11 -4.79 -8.90 3.37
C VAL A 11 -5.57 -7.84 2.61
N ALA A 12 -6.77 -8.18 2.17
CA ALA A 12 -7.74 -7.22 1.66
C ALA A 12 -8.59 -6.66 2.80
N LEU A 13 -8.78 -5.35 2.81
CA LEU A 13 -9.70 -4.67 3.72
C LEU A 13 -10.97 -4.30 2.96
N LEU A 14 -12.08 -4.97 3.26
CA LEU A 14 -13.38 -4.79 2.61
C LEU A 14 -14.37 -4.04 3.51
N GLY A 15 -15.39 -3.46 2.90
CA GLY A 15 -16.49 -2.77 3.58
C GLY A 15 -17.04 -1.63 2.76
N ALA A 16 -18.28 -1.26 3.00
CA ALA A 16 -18.95 -0.15 2.33
C ALA A 16 -18.22 1.20 2.53
N SER A 17 -18.57 2.20 1.74
CA SER A 17 -18.07 3.58 1.96
C SER A 17 -18.45 4.03 3.38
N GLY A 18 -17.51 4.67 4.07
CA GLY A 18 -17.73 5.09 5.47
C GLY A 18 -17.59 3.98 6.52
N SER A 19 -17.24 2.74 6.16
CA SER A 19 -17.08 1.65 7.14
C SER A 19 -15.84 1.78 8.06
N GLY A 20 -14.97 2.78 7.84
CA GLY A 20 -13.80 3.05 8.67
C GLY A 20 -12.46 2.53 8.11
N LYS A 21 -12.40 1.99 6.88
CA LYS A 21 -11.18 1.45 6.25
C LYS A 21 -10.02 2.47 6.23
N SER A 22 -10.26 3.65 5.68
CA SER A 22 -9.24 4.70 5.58
C SER A 22 -8.79 5.22 6.95
N THR A 23 -9.71 5.32 7.90
CA THR A 23 -9.40 5.70 9.29
C THR A 23 -8.51 4.64 9.94
N LEU A 24 -8.83 3.35 9.75
CA LEU A 24 -8.00 2.25 10.24
C LEU A 24 -6.60 2.30 9.63
N LEU A 25 -6.47 2.45 8.30
CA LEU A 25 -5.17 2.53 7.64
C LEU A 25 -4.34 3.73 8.14
N ARG A 26 -4.98 4.88 8.37
CA ARG A 26 -4.33 6.07 8.96
C ARG A 26 -3.91 5.84 10.41
N ALA A 27 -4.72 5.14 11.19
CA ALA A 27 -4.37 4.78 12.56
C ALA A 27 -3.17 3.82 12.60
N LEU A 28 -3.12 2.82 11.69
CA LEU A 28 -2.03 1.84 11.59
C LEU A 28 -0.67 2.48 11.23
N CYS A 29 -0.66 3.64 10.57
CA CYS A 29 0.57 4.40 10.33
C CYS A 29 0.75 5.59 11.30
N GLY A 30 -0.13 5.74 12.29
CA GLY A 30 -0.08 6.79 13.30
C GLY A 30 -0.41 8.19 12.77
N LEU A 31 -1.10 8.32 11.64
CA LEU A 31 -1.63 9.60 11.14
C LEU A 31 -2.92 10.00 11.87
N GLU A 32 -3.65 9.01 12.36
CA GLU A 32 -4.78 9.18 13.26
C GLU A 32 -4.46 8.51 14.59
N THR A 33 -4.94 9.09 15.68
CA THR A 33 -4.78 8.52 17.02
C THR A 33 -6.01 7.68 17.38
N LEU A 34 -5.77 6.61 18.15
CA LEU A 34 -6.86 5.87 18.80
C LEU A 34 -7.56 6.76 19.85
N ASP A 35 -8.79 6.43 20.14
CA ASP A 35 -9.49 7.03 21.29
C ASP A 35 -8.82 6.64 22.61
N VAL A 36 -9.03 7.45 23.64
CA VAL A 36 -8.56 7.17 25.00
C VAL A 36 -9.19 5.86 25.48
N GLY A 37 -8.38 4.91 25.92
CA GLY A 37 -8.83 3.54 26.24
C GLY A 37 -9.09 2.66 25.02
N GLY A 38 -8.78 3.13 23.79
CA GLY A 38 -9.02 2.45 22.52
C GLY A 38 -8.06 1.31 22.18
N GLY A 39 -7.20 0.87 23.11
CA GLY A 39 -6.28 -0.24 22.90
C GLY A 39 -4.91 0.18 22.35
N ARG A 40 -4.27 -0.70 21.57
CA ARG A 40 -2.91 -0.48 21.07
C ARG A 40 -2.74 -0.92 19.63
N ILE A 41 -1.79 -0.28 18.94
CA ILE A 41 -1.31 -0.70 17.62
C ILE A 41 0.18 -1.01 17.74
N GLU A 42 0.55 -2.20 17.29
CA GLU A 42 1.93 -2.65 17.21
C GLU A 42 2.29 -2.92 15.74
N VAL A 43 3.46 -2.44 15.32
CA VAL A 43 3.99 -2.68 13.97
C VAL A 43 5.44 -3.14 14.09
N HIS A 44 5.78 -4.24 13.44
CA HIS A 44 7.11 -4.87 13.53
C HIS A 44 7.57 -5.12 14.98
N GLY A 45 6.63 -5.55 15.87
CA GLY A 45 6.92 -5.81 17.27
C GLY A 45 7.11 -4.57 18.15
N GLN A 46 6.90 -3.37 17.62
CA GLN A 46 7.01 -2.11 18.34
C GLN A 46 5.62 -1.48 18.51
N CYS A 47 5.33 -0.98 19.70
CA CYS A 47 4.08 -0.27 19.98
C CYS A 47 4.12 1.11 19.33
N LEU A 48 3.33 1.31 18.27
CA LEU A 48 3.25 2.57 17.54
C LEU A 48 2.36 3.58 18.27
N GLN A 49 1.26 3.11 18.85
CA GLN A 49 0.38 3.92 19.69
C GLN A 49 -0.41 3.08 20.70
N ARG A 50 -0.77 3.68 21.82
CA ARG A 50 -1.57 3.07 22.88
C ARG A 50 -2.46 4.12 23.51
N ASP A 51 -3.74 3.79 23.71
CA ASP A 51 -4.72 4.61 24.43
C ASP A 51 -4.74 6.09 23.99
N GLY A 52 -4.72 6.32 22.70
CA GLY A 52 -4.74 7.66 22.11
C GLY A 52 -3.40 8.40 22.10
N ARG A 53 -2.31 7.74 22.48
CA ARG A 53 -0.97 8.36 22.53
C ARG A 53 -0.02 7.66 21.57
N LEU A 54 0.59 8.45 20.69
CA LEU A 54 1.66 7.99 19.81
C LEU A 54 2.96 7.78 20.58
N ASP A 55 3.72 6.75 20.18
CA ASP A 55 5.09 6.58 20.66
C ASP A 55 5.96 7.79 20.26
N PRO A 56 6.84 8.30 21.13
CA PRO A 56 7.77 9.38 20.78
C PRO A 56 8.65 9.09 19.57
N GLN A 57 8.92 7.80 19.27
CA GLN A 57 9.71 7.35 18.13
C GLN A 57 8.85 7.03 16.88
N VAL A 58 7.58 7.37 16.87
CA VAL A 58 6.65 7.08 15.75
C VAL A 58 7.19 7.50 14.37
N ARG A 59 7.94 8.61 14.31
CA ARG A 59 8.57 9.07 13.06
C ARG A 59 9.57 8.05 12.51
N ARG A 60 10.34 7.41 13.39
CA ARG A 60 11.31 6.37 13.03
C ARG A 60 10.58 5.08 12.61
N MET A 61 9.54 4.71 13.33
CA MET A 61 8.74 3.51 13.04
C MET A 61 8.04 3.60 11.68
N ARG A 62 7.59 4.80 11.28
CA ARG A 62 6.97 5.06 9.96
C ARG A 62 7.89 4.76 8.78
N HIS A 63 9.20 4.67 8.95
CA HIS A 63 10.11 4.29 7.85
C HIS A 63 9.82 2.87 7.35
N GLY A 64 9.40 1.96 8.22
CA GLY A 64 9.01 0.61 7.86
C GLY A 64 7.60 0.49 7.27
N ILE A 65 6.83 1.58 7.25
CA ILE A 65 5.43 1.60 6.83
C ILE A 65 5.28 2.51 5.61
N GLY A 66 5.03 1.92 4.45
CA GLY A 66 4.64 2.66 3.25
C GLY A 66 3.14 2.87 3.25
N ILE A 67 2.68 4.05 2.83
CA ILE A 67 1.27 4.32 2.64
C ILE A 67 1.01 4.86 1.24
N ILE A 68 0.03 4.27 0.59
CA ILE A 68 -0.51 4.71 -0.69
C ILE A 68 -1.93 5.18 -0.43
N PHE A 69 -2.19 6.45 -0.68
CA PHE A 69 -3.52 7.05 -0.55
C PHE A 69 -4.29 6.94 -1.86
N GLN A 70 -5.59 7.02 -1.79
CA GLN A 70 -6.49 7.08 -2.94
C GLN A 70 -6.13 8.22 -3.91
N GLN A 71 -5.82 9.40 -3.38
CA GLN A 71 -5.17 10.46 -4.14
C GLN A 71 -3.66 10.22 -4.07
N PHE A 72 -3.00 10.05 -5.18
CA PHE A 72 -1.57 9.61 -5.29
C PHE A 72 -0.58 10.41 -4.42
N ASN A 73 -0.98 11.58 -3.92
CA ASN A 73 -0.20 12.49 -3.07
C ASN A 73 1.21 12.76 -3.63
N LEU A 74 1.29 12.94 -4.94
CA LEU A 74 2.48 13.41 -5.64
C LEU A 74 2.41 14.93 -5.80
N ALA A 75 3.54 15.58 -5.59
CA ALA A 75 3.67 17.01 -5.88
C ALA A 75 3.72 17.21 -7.41
N GLY A 76 2.58 17.56 -8.02
CA GLY A 76 2.38 17.55 -9.47
C GLY A 76 3.38 18.44 -10.24
N ARG A 77 3.88 19.53 -9.64
CA ARG A 77 4.87 20.43 -10.25
C ARG A 77 6.30 19.91 -10.23
N LEU A 78 6.60 18.91 -9.37
CA LEU A 78 7.93 18.35 -9.25
C LEU A 78 8.13 17.19 -10.24
N PRO A 79 9.38 16.94 -10.68
CA PRO A 79 9.75 15.75 -11.43
C PRO A 79 9.40 14.47 -10.66
N LEU A 80 9.10 13.39 -11.39
CA LEU A 80 8.80 12.09 -10.81
C LEU A 80 9.93 11.60 -9.90
N LEU A 81 11.19 11.70 -10.33
CA LEU A 81 12.35 11.33 -9.53
C LEU A 81 12.38 12.06 -8.19
N THR A 82 12.06 13.37 -8.18
CA THR A 82 12.01 14.15 -6.94
C THR A 82 10.89 13.68 -6.02
N ASN A 83 9.71 13.35 -6.58
CA ASN A 83 8.61 12.77 -5.80
C ASN A 83 8.99 11.43 -5.16
N VAL A 84 9.68 10.56 -5.89
CA VAL A 84 10.14 9.26 -5.37
C VAL A 84 11.21 9.47 -4.28
N LEU A 85 12.13 10.42 -4.46
CA LEU A 85 13.15 10.77 -3.48
C LEU A 85 12.57 11.31 -2.16
N THR A 86 11.33 11.82 -2.15
CA THR A 86 10.69 12.19 -0.87
C THR A 86 10.53 10.99 0.07
N GLY A 87 10.56 9.76 -0.43
CA GLY A 87 10.55 8.54 0.39
C GLY A 87 11.71 8.46 1.37
N VAL A 88 12.90 8.97 1.02
CA VAL A 88 14.06 9.02 1.93
C VAL A 88 14.18 10.33 2.70
N ALA A 89 13.26 11.27 2.53
CA ALA A 89 13.35 12.59 3.17
C ALA A 89 13.46 12.53 4.69
N ALA A 90 12.78 11.57 5.32
CA ALA A 90 12.83 11.40 6.77
C ALA A 90 14.17 10.84 7.29
N GLN A 91 14.97 10.21 6.42
CA GLN A 91 16.31 9.66 6.71
C GLN A 91 17.41 10.66 6.32
N THR A 92 17.03 11.73 5.61
CA THR A 92 17.94 12.76 5.11
C THR A 92 17.94 13.95 6.08
N PRO A 93 19.10 14.58 6.38
CA PRO A 93 19.13 15.79 7.17
C PRO A 93 18.18 16.87 6.62
N LEU A 94 17.46 17.55 7.52
CA LEU A 94 16.34 18.44 7.15
C LEU A 94 16.74 19.50 6.10
N TRP A 95 17.92 20.11 6.24
CA TRP A 95 18.41 21.14 5.31
C TRP A 95 18.63 20.56 3.89
N ARG A 96 19.09 19.30 3.76
CA ARG A 96 19.27 18.63 2.48
C ARG A 96 17.93 18.25 1.86
N SER A 97 17.01 17.76 2.67
CA SER A 97 15.65 17.40 2.26
C SER A 97 14.90 18.66 1.75
N LEU A 98 14.96 19.78 2.46
CA LEU A 98 14.34 21.04 2.07
C LEU A 98 14.94 21.64 0.78
N THR A 99 16.25 21.48 0.56
CA THR A 99 16.93 21.97 -0.65
C THR A 99 16.92 20.98 -1.81
N GLY A 100 16.32 19.79 -1.63
CA GLY A 100 16.32 18.74 -2.65
C GLY A 100 17.70 18.13 -2.94
N ARG A 101 18.66 18.31 -2.02
CA ARG A 101 20.05 17.83 -2.17
C ARG A 101 20.19 16.40 -1.66
N PHE A 102 19.57 15.46 -2.35
CA PHE A 102 19.74 14.02 -2.12
C PHE A 102 21.11 13.53 -2.58
N THR A 103 21.62 12.47 -1.94
CA THR A 103 22.91 11.86 -2.30
C THR A 103 22.88 11.24 -3.70
N LEU A 104 24.04 11.01 -4.29
CA LEU A 104 24.13 10.26 -5.54
C LEU A 104 23.59 8.82 -5.37
N GLN A 105 23.81 8.22 -4.21
CA GLN A 105 23.29 6.89 -3.87
C GLN A 105 21.76 6.88 -3.79
N ASP A 106 21.14 7.88 -3.15
CA ASP A 106 19.67 8.00 -3.11
C ASP A 106 19.08 8.14 -4.51
N ARG A 107 19.73 8.96 -5.35
CA ARG A 107 19.29 9.17 -6.74
C ARG A 107 19.44 7.91 -7.58
N ALA A 108 20.57 7.21 -7.49
CA ALA A 108 20.78 5.94 -8.17
C ALA A 108 19.70 4.92 -7.76
N ARG A 109 19.50 4.73 -6.46
CA ARG A 109 18.46 3.85 -5.92
C ARG A 109 17.07 4.22 -6.42
N ALA A 110 16.71 5.51 -6.46
CA ALA A 110 15.41 5.94 -6.95
C ALA A 110 15.25 5.67 -8.46
N LEU A 111 16.31 5.83 -9.26
CA LEU A 111 16.32 5.49 -10.69
C LEU A 111 16.20 3.98 -10.91
N ASP A 112 16.92 3.15 -10.13
CA ASP A 112 16.80 1.69 -10.18
C ASP A 112 15.37 1.23 -9.89
N VAL A 113 14.73 1.82 -8.86
CA VAL A 113 13.33 1.56 -8.54
C VAL A 113 12.42 1.98 -9.69
N LEU A 114 12.61 3.18 -10.25
CA LEU A 114 11.82 3.66 -11.40
C LEU A 114 11.98 2.74 -12.62
N GLN A 115 13.18 2.24 -12.85
CA GLN A 115 13.45 1.27 -13.92
C GLN A 115 12.70 -0.04 -13.68
N ALA A 116 12.78 -0.57 -12.47
CA ALA A 116 12.13 -1.83 -12.11
C ALA A 116 10.61 -1.79 -12.30
N ILE A 117 9.97 -0.64 -12.00
CA ILE A 117 8.52 -0.46 -12.17
C ILE A 117 8.11 0.07 -13.55
N GLY A 118 9.06 0.22 -14.49
CA GLY A 118 8.83 0.64 -15.88
C GLY A 118 8.43 2.11 -16.00
N LEU A 119 9.11 3.00 -15.25
CA LEU A 119 8.91 4.45 -15.28
C LEU A 119 10.22 5.24 -15.50
N SER A 120 11.26 4.61 -16.06
CA SER A 120 12.56 5.25 -16.32
C SER A 120 12.42 6.49 -17.21
N ASP A 121 11.69 6.37 -18.30
CA ASP A 121 11.53 7.44 -19.31
C ASP A 121 10.80 8.65 -18.75
N GLN A 122 9.99 8.44 -17.69
CA GLN A 122 9.23 9.48 -17.02
C GLN A 122 9.96 10.12 -15.84
N ALA A 123 11.17 9.65 -15.49
CA ALA A 123 11.89 10.06 -14.28
C ALA A 123 12.01 11.59 -14.13
N PHE A 124 12.21 12.31 -15.22
CA PHE A 124 12.39 13.76 -15.23
C PHE A 124 11.13 14.55 -15.65
N GLN A 125 10.03 13.85 -15.97
CA GLN A 125 8.74 14.48 -16.28
C GLN A 125 8.07 14.98 -15.02
N ARG A 126 7.22 16.03 -15.16
CA ARG A 126 6.38 16.50 -14.06
C ARG A 126 5.34 15.44 -13.71
N SER A 127 5.13 15.19 -12.42
CA SER A 127 4.18 14.16 -11.99
C SER A 127 2.73 14.44 -12.40
N SER A 128 2.37 15.71 -12.64
CA SER A 128 1.04 16.07 -13.15
C SER A 128 0.79 15.66 -14.61
N THR A 129 1.81 15.32 -15.39
CA THR A 129 1.66 14.88 -16.79
C THR A 129 1.55 13.35 -16.93
N LEU A 130 1.68 12.64 -15.83
CA LEU A 130 1.60 11.18 -15.77
C LEU A 130 0.14 10.70 -15.78
N SER A 131 -0.12 9.54 -16.40
CA SER A 131 -1.41 8.86 -16.29
C SER A 131 -1.68 8.43 -14.83
N GLY A 132 -2.95 8.19 -14.48
CA GLY A 132 -3.32 7.73 -13.13
C GLY A 132 -2.56 6.47 -12.71
N GLY A 133 -2.46 5.47 -13.60
CA GLY A 133 -1.69 4.25 -13.32
C GLY A 133 -0.18 4.48 -13.19
N GLN A 134 0.39 5.47 -13.91
CA GLN A 134 1.78 5.88 -13.72
C GLN A 134 1.98 6.58 -12.38
N GLN A 135 1.06 7.48 -11.99
CA GLN A 135 1.11 8.16 -10.69
C GLN A 135 0.98 7.16 -9.53
N GLN A 136 0.13 6.15 -9.68
CA GLN A 136 -0.02 5.09 -8.67
C GLN A 136 1.25 4.27 -8.52
N ARG A 137 1.85 3.83 -9.63
CA ARG A 137 3.15 3.14 -9.58
C ARG A 137 4.25 4.02 -9.00
N ALA A 138 4.22 5.32 -9.24
CA ALA A 138 5.13 6.28 -8.62
C ALA A 138 4.96 6.36 -7.09
N ALA A 139 3.72 6.29 -6.58
CA ALA A 139 3.45 6.21 -5.14
C ALA A 139 4.02 4.91 -4.53
N VAL A 140 3.91 3.78 -5.25
CA VAL A 140 4.59 2.52 -4.87
C VAL A 140 6.10 2.71 -4.85
N ALA A 141 6.70 3.31 -5.89
CA ALA A 141 8.15 3.56 -5.96
C ALA A 141 8.65 4.38 -4.76
N ARG A 142 7.89 5.39 -4.33
CA ARG A 142 8.21 6.18 -3.13
C ARG A 142 8.30 5.31 -1.88
N CYS A 143 7.35 4.38 -1.69
CA CYS A 143 7.38 3.45 -0.57
C CYS A 143 8.58 2.48 -0.65
N LEU A 144 8.97 2.05 -1.86
CA LEU A 144 10.14 1.18 -2.08
C LEU A 144 11.46 1.90 -1.76
N VAL A 145 11.61 3.14 -2.20
CA VAL A 145 12.79 3.96 -1.91
C VAL A 145 12.86 4.29 -0.42
N GLN A 146 11.73 4.48 0.24
CA GLN A 146 11.63 4.62 1.70
C GLN A 146 12.16 3.37 2.44
N GLY A 147 12.03 2.19 1.84
CA GLY A 147 12.39 0.92 2.46
C GLY A 147 11.26 0.30 3.28
N ALA A 148 10.00 0.58 2.94
CA ALA A 148 8.86 0.02 3.63
C ALA A 148 8.82 -1.52 3.56
N ARG A 149 8.47 -2.16 4.67
CA ARG A 149 8.22 -3.60 4.79
C ARG A 149 6.72 -3.94 4.91
N LEU A 150 5.95 -2.97 5.40
CA LEU A 150 4.49 -2.99 5.42
C LEU A 150 3.98 -1.94 4.46
N LEU A 151 3.11 -2.32 3.53
CA LEU A 151 2.45 -1.40 2.62
C LEU A 151 0.96 -1.34 2.95
N LEU A 152 0.51 -0.16 3.32
CA LEU A 152 -0.89 0.17 3.54
C LEU A 152 -1.39 0.90 2.29
N ALA A 153 -2.37 0.33 1.59
CA ALA A 153 -2.89 0.92 0.37
C ALA A 153 -4.38 1.22 0.52
N ASP A 154 -4.74 2.49 0.46
CA ASP A 154 -6.11 2.96 0.57
C ASP A 154 -6.68 3.16 -0.82
N GLU A 155 -7.50 2.20 -1.28
CA GLU A 155 -8.15 2.18 -2.58
C GLU A 155 -7.20 2.47 -3.75
N PRO A 156 -6.09 1.71 -3.87
CA PRO A 156 -4.99 2.06 -4.77
C PRO A 156 -5.36 1.99 -6.26
N VAL A 157 -6.53 1.49 -6.62
CA VAL A 157 -6.96 1.27 -8.01
C VAL A 157 -8.36 1.82 -8.32
N ALA A 158 -9.00 2.53 -7.39
CA ALA A 158 -10.40 2.96 -7.49
C ALA A 158 -10.71 3.86 -8.70
N SER A 159 -9.72 4.60 -9.21
CA SER A 159 -9.90 5.54 -10.34
C SER A 159 -9.07 5.19 -11.57
N LEU A 160 -8.66 3.91 -11.69
CA LEU A 160 -7.83 3.43 -12.78
C LEU A 160 -8.65 2.63 -13.79
N ASP A 161 -8.23 2.68 -15.04
CA ASP A 161 -8.72 1.77 -16.07
C ASP A 161 -8.32 0.31 -15.76
N PRO A 162 -9.00 -0.69 -16.34
CA PRO A 162 -8.76 -2.11 -16.03
C PRO A 162 -7.30 -2.55 -16.26
N GLU A 163 -6.64 -2.05 -17.30
CA GLU A 163 -5.25 -2.41 -17.60
C GLU A 163 -4.29 -1.81 -16.58
N SER A 164 -4.48 -0.54 -16.21
CA SER A 164 -3.71 0.13 -15.16
C SER A 164 -3.93 -0.52 -13.80
N THR A 165 -5.17 -0.89 -13.47
CA THR A 165 -5.54 -1.67 -12.26
C THR A 165 -4.72 -2.95 -12.19
N ARG A 166 -4.75 -3.75 -13.25
CA ARG A 166 -3.99 -5.00 -13.32
C ARG A 166 -2.49 -4.77 -13.12
N ARG A 167 -1.90 -3.80 -13.81
CA ARG A 167 -0.47 -3.50 -13.70
C ARG A 167 -0.05 -3.09 -12.28
N VAL A 168 -0.90 -2.34 -11.58
CA VAL A 168 -0.64 -1.94 -10.18
C VAL A 168 -0.77 -3.14 -9.25
N MET A 169 -1.81 -3.95 -9.39
CA MET A 169 -2.02 -5.12 -8.54
C MET A 169 -0.95 -6.20 -8.77
N ASP A 170 -0.55 -6.44 -10.02
CA ASP A 170 0.56 -7.35 -10.36
C ASP A 170 1.88 -6.87 -9.75
N LEU A 171 2.16 -5.55 -9.79
CA LEU A 171 3.32 -4.96 -9.14
C LEU A 171 3.31 -5.20 -7.62
N LEU A 172 2.17 -5.01 -6.96
CA LEU A 172 2.03 -5.26 -5.51
C LEU A 172 2.24 -6.75 -5.19
N LEU A 173 1.68 -7.65 -6.01
CA LEU A 173 1.87 -9.10 -5.87
C LEU A 173 3.35 -9.47 -6.02
N GLU A 174 4.03 -8.95 -7.05
CA GLU A 174 5.46 -9.20 -7.29
C GLU A 174 6.32 -8.70 -6.11
N LEU A 175 6.01 -7.53 -5.56
CA LEU A 175 6.70 -7.00 -4.37
C LEU A 175 6.51 -7.89 -3.13
N ASN A 176 5.30 -8.39 -2.93
CA ASN A 176 5.05 -9.33 -1.84
C ASN A 176 5.87 -10.61 -2.02
N GLN A 177 5.82 -11.22 -3.20
CA GLN A 177 6.50 -12.49 -3.48
C GLN A 177 8.03 -12.37 -3.44
N SER A 178 8.58 -11.34 -4.08
CA SER A 178 10.04 -11.17 -4.23
C SER A 178 10.72 -10.59 -2.99
N ARG A 179 9.99 -9.78 -2.18
CA ARG A 179 10.52 -9.05 -1.03
C ARG A 179 9.89 -9.39 0.30
N GLN A 180 8.95 -10.34 0.31
CA GLN A 180 8.16 -10.69 1.50
C GLN A 180 7.50 -9.45 2.14
N MET A 181 7.11 -8.48 1.29
CA MET A 181 6.43 -7.27 1.75
C MET A 181 5.02 -7.62 2.24
N THR A 182 4.68 -7.19 3.44
CA THR A 182 3.33 -7.33 3.96
C THR A 182 2.41 -6.30 3.31
N LEU A 183 1.24 -6.74 2.84
CA LEU A 183 0.28 -5.87 2.17
C LEU A 183 -1.06 -5.84 2.92
N LEU A 184 -1.55 -4.64 3.21
CA LEU A 184 -2.92 -4.41 3.66
C LEU A 184 -3.56 -3.41 2.69
N ILE A 185 -4.51 -3.89 1.88
CA ILE A 185 -5.04 -3.16 0.74
C ILE A 185 -6.55 -2.98 0.92
N SER A 186 -7.05 -1.75 1.02
CA SER A 186 -8.48 -1.52 0.94
C SER A 186 -8.94 -1.62 -0.52
N LEU A 187 -9.97 -2.40 -0.73
CA LEU A 187 -10.54 -2.68 -2.04
C LEU A 187 -12.08 -2.55 -1.99
N HIS A 188 -12.67 -2.06 -3.08
CA HIS A 188 -14.12 -2.11 -3.28
C HIS A 188 -14.54 -3.39 -4.02
N HIS A 189 -13.74 -3.82 -4.99
CA HIS A 189 -14.04 -4.98 -5.82
C HIS A 189 -13.63 -6.29 -5.14
N VAL A 190 -14.62 -7.11 -4.80
CA VAL A 190 -14.41 -8.43 -4.17
C VAL A 190 -13.58 -9.34 -5.06
N ALA A 191 -13.78 -9.25 -6.37
CA ALA A 191 -13.04 -9.99 -7.37
C ALA A 191 -11.52 -9.76 -7.30
N LEU A 192 -11.08 -8.50 -7.12
CA LEU A 192 -9.66 -8.16 -6.90
C LEU A 192 -9.14 -8.74 -5.58
N ALA A 193 -9.94 -8.68 -4.52
CA ALA A 193 -9.57 -9.27 -3.24
C ALA A 193 -9.33 -10.78 -3.38
N ARG A 194 -10.22 -11.50 -4.08
CA ARG A 194 -10.08 -12.96 -4.34
C ARG A 194 -8.87 -13.30 -5.20
N CYS A 195 -8.55 -12.47 -6.20
CA CYS A 195 -7.42 -12.73 -7.11
C CYS A 195 -6.06 -12.46 -6.48
N TYR A 196 -5.95 -11.41 -5.65
CA TYR A 196 -4.65 -10.90 -5.20
C TYR A 196 -4.36 -11.08 -3.71
N CYS A 197 -5.37 -11.35 -2.89
CA CYS A 197 -5.23 -11.51 -1.44
C CYS A 197 -5.67 -12.89 -0.99
N GLU A 198 -5.03 -13.41 0.05
CA GLU A 198 -5.35 -14.71 0.64
C GLU A 198 -6.38 -14.60 1.76
N ARG A 199 -6.39 -13.46 2.43
CA ARG A 199 -7.23 -13.16 3.60
C ARG A 199 -7.97 -11.85 3.41
N VAL A 200 -9.15 -11.79 3.99
CA VAL A 200 -9.99 -10.61 4.04
C VAL A 200 -10.30 -10.25 5.48
N ILE A 201 -10.21 -8.99 5.76
CA ILE A 201 -10.77 -8.34 6.94
C ILE A 201 -11.91 -7.45 6.46
N ALA A 202 -13.14 -7.66 6.95
CA ALA A 202 -14.28 -6.82 6.57
C ALA A 202 -14.74 -5.95 7.73
N LEU A 203 -14.95 -4.66 7.42
CA LEU A 203 -15.43 -3.66 8.35
C LEU A 203 -16.85 -3.20 8.01
N ARG A 204 -17.67 -3.03 9.03
CA ARG A 204 -18.99 -2.40 8.96
C ARG A 204 -19.17 -1.45 10.13
N GLN A 205 -19.39 -0.15 9.85
CA GLN A 205 -19.61 0.89 10.87
C GLN A 205 -18.49 0.95 11.95
N GLY A 206 -17.24 0.76 11.55
CA GLY A 206 -16.09 0.75 12.45
C GLY A 206 -15.86 -0.56 13.20
N GLU A 207 -16.69 -1.58 12.99
CA GLU A 207 -16.55 -2.89 13.61
C GLU A 207 -16.00 -3.94 12.64
N LEU A 208 -15.21 -4.88 13.18
CA LEU A 208 -14.73 -6.04 12.43
C LEU A 208 -15.85 -7.07 12.40
N VAL A 209 -16.37 -7.36 11.20
CA VAL A 209 -17.46 -8.30 10.99
C VAL A 209 -17.02 -9.61 10.34
N PHE A 210 -15.82 -9.64 9.76
CA PHE A 210 -15.23 -10.86 9.18
C PHE A 210 -13.71 -10.76 9.20
N ASP A 211 -13.07 -11.87 9.48
CA ASP A 211 -11.63 -12.07 9.39
C ASP A 211 -11.36 -13.53 9.00
N GLY A 212 -10.94 -13.76 7.77
CA GLY A 212 -10.74 -15.11 7.26
C GLY A 212 -10.27 -15.18 5.81
N PRO A 213 -10.13 -16.39 5.27
CA PRO A 213 -9.66 -16.58 3.90
C PRO A 213 -10.68 -16.03 2.89
N THR A 214 -10.18 -15.51 1.77
CA THR A 214 -11.03 -14.97 0.68
C THR A 214 -12.03 -16.00 0.14
N SER A 215 -11.69 -17.29 0.19
CA SER A 215 -12.55 -18.40 -0.21
C SER A 215 -13.80 -18.57 0.67
N ALA A 216 -13.79 -18.05 1.88
CA ALA A 216 -14.93 -18.11 2.81
C ALA A 216 -15.94 -16.98 2.61
N LEU A 217 -15.69 -16.04 1.70
CA LEU A 217 -16.64 -14.98 1.36
C LEU A 217 -17.83 -15.56 0.59
N THR A 218 -19.00 -15.64 1.24
CA THR A 218 -20.23 -16.11 0.60
C THR A 218 -21.02 -14.95 -0.01
N PRO A 219 -21.82 -15.19 -1.08
CA PRO A 219 -22.70 -14.15 -1.63
C PRO A 219 -23.68 -13.57 -0.60
N SER A 220 -24.18 -14.40 0.35
CA SER A 220 -25.03 -13.92 1.44
C SER A 220 -24.31 -12.94 2.36
N PHE A 221 -23.07 -13.25 2.77
CA PHE A 221 -22.25 -12.34 3.57
C PHE A 221 -21.98 -11.01 2.83
N LEU A 222 -21.68 -11.07 1.53
CA LEU A 222 -21.45 -9.86 0.74
C LEU A 222 -22.70 -8.98 0.64
N ARG A 223 -23.91 -9.58 0.50
CA ARG A 223 -25.17 -8.84 0.57
C ARG A 223 -25.37 -8.19 1.93
N ASP A 224 -25.04 -8.87 3.00
CA ASP A 224 -25.12 -8.31 4.37
C ASP A 224 -24.11 -7.17 4.58
N LEU A 225 -22.92 -7.26 3.96
CA LEU A 225 -21.87 -6.26 4.09
C LEU A 225 -22.14 -4.99 3.28
N TYR A 226 -22.63 -5.13 2.04
CA TYR A 226 -22.77 -4.04 1.07
C TYR A 226 -24.23 -3.63 0.81
N GLY A 227 -25.21 -4.39 1.32
CA GLY A 227 -26.63 -4.13 1.08
C GLY A 227 -26.99 -4.31 -0.40
N THR A 228 -27.79 -3.39 -0.93
CA THR A 228 -28.24 -3.41 -2.35
C THR A 228 -27.10 -3.24 -3.36
N ALA A 229 -25.99 -2.65 -2.98
CA ALA A 229 -24.80 -2.53 -3.84
C ALA A 229 -24.03 -3.86 -4.03
N ALA A 230 -24.40 -4.91 -3.28
CA ALA A 230 -23.72 -6.20 -3.36
C ALA A 230 -23.89 -6.89 -4.72
N ASP A 231 -25.06 -6.76 -5.33
CA ASP A 231 -25.35 -7.45 -6.59
C ASP A 231 -24.46 -6.90 -7.73
N GLU A 232 -24.21 -5.59 -7.78
CA GLU A 232 -23.25 -4.98 -8.71
C GLU A 232 -21.80 -5.48 -8.48
N LEU A 233 -21.40 -5.69 -7.21
CA LEU A 233 -20.06 -6.14 -6.83
C LEU A 233 -19.86 -7.66 -7.02
N ILE A 234 -20.94 -8.43 -7.10
CA ILE A 234 -20.94 -9.88 -7.35
C ILE A 234 -21.05 -10.16 -8.85
N ASP A 235 -21.86 -9.40 -9.59
CA ASP A 235 -22.09 -9.58 -11.03
C ASP A 235 -20.88 -9.10 -11.88
N ASP A 236 -19.96 -8.31 -11.33
CA ASP A 236 -18.67 -7.96 -11.94
C ASP A 236 -17.71 -9.17 -12.09
N GLU A 237 -18.14 -10.40 -11.76
CA GLU A 237 -17.37 -11.63 -11.98
C GLU A 237 -17.06 -11.95 -13.48
N PRO A 238 -17.89 -11.60 -14.51
CA PRO A 238 -17.56 -11.90 -15.89
C PRO A 238 -16.29 -11.22 -16.42
N HIS A 239 -15.92 -10.07 -15.86
CA HIS A 239 -14.67 -9.39 -16.22
C HIS A 239 -13.44 -9.95 -15.48
N THR A 240 -13.64 -10.81 -14.49
CA THR A 240 -12.57 -11.41 -13.67
C THR A 240 -11.78 -12.50 -14.40
N GLN A 241 -12.33 -13.09 -15.45
CA GLN A 241 -11.57 -14.07 -16.29
C GLN A 241 -10.37 -13.42 -17.00
N THR A 242 -10.38 -12.08 -17.14
CA THR A 242 -9.24 -11.31 -17.64
C THR A 242 -8.28 -10.86 -16.53
N LEU A 243 -8.66 -11.00 -15.25
CA LEU A 243 -7.90 -10.52 -14.08
C LEU A 243 -7.03 -11.61 -13.42
N SER A 244 -6.89 -12.80 -14.02
CA SER A 244 -5.86 -13.74 -13.52
C SER A 244 -4.51 -13.04 -13.47
N PRO A 245 -3.77 -13.13 -12.35
CA PRO A 245 -2.43 -12.57 -12.25
C PRO A 245 -1.63 -13.02 -13.48
N ALA A 246 -1.05 -12.09 -14.21
CA ALA A 246 -0.13 -12.46 -15.27
C ALA A 246 0.94 -13.34 -14.60
N ARG A 247 1.21 -14.54 -15.15
CA ARG A 247 2.38 -15.32 -14.70
C ARG A 247 3.53 -14.34 -14.71
N ALA A 248 4.10 -14.09 -13.51
CA ALA A 248 5.15 -13.12 -13.29
C ALA A 248 6.26 -13.36 -14.33
N GLY A 249 6.18 -12.63 -15.44
CA GLY A 249 7.31 -12.52 -16.34
C GLY A 249 8.38 -11.85 -15.51
N GLN A 250 9.51 -12.52 -15.33
CA GLN A 250 10.65 -12.15 -14.50
C GLN A 250 11.07 -10.70 -14.74
N ARG A 251 10.35 -9.74 -14.13
CA ARG A 251 10.85 -8.39 -13.97
C ARG A 251 11.78 -8.44 -12.76
N SER A 252 12.97 -7.89 -12.88
CA SER A 252 14.03 -8.02 -11.90
C SER A 252 13.83 -7.17 -10.62
N LEU A 253 12.62 -7.15 -10.04
CA LEU A 253 12.37 -6.47 -8.75
C LEU A 253 13.18 -7.11 -7.60
N GLY A 254 13.55 -8.40 -7.73
CA GLY A 254 14.46 -9.07 -6.81
C GLY A 254 15.90 -8.57 -6.85
N ALA A 255 16.30 -7.86 -7.92
CA ALA A 255 17.66 -7.31 -8.09
C ALA A 255 17.85 -5.92 -7.45
N LEU A 256 16.78 -5.27 -6.96
CA LEU A 256 16.92 -4.00 -6.26
C LEU A 256 17.65 -4.23 -4.93
N PRO A 257 18.65 -3.40 -4.58
CA PRO A 257 19.42 -3.56 -3.35
C PRO A 257 18.49 -3.54 -2.13
N ASP A 258 18.82 -4.40 -1.14
CA ASP A 258 18.08 -4.45 0.12
C ASP A 258 18.18 -3.08 0.81
N PRO A 259 17.06 -2.43 1.11
CA PRO A 259 17.06 -1.15 1.80
C PRO A 259 17.62 -1.24 3.23
N PHE A 260 17.73 -2.44 3.80
CA PHE A 260 18.19 -2.69 5.17
C PHE A 260 19.20 -3.84 5.23
N PRO A 261 20.46 -3.66 4.76
CA PRO A 261 21.47 -4.71 4.82
C PRO A 261 21.80 -5.17 6.26
N GLU A 262 21.57 -4.33 7.26
CA GLU A 262 21.94 -4.60 8.66
C GLU A 262 20.90 -5.40 9.47
N ALA A 263 19.67 -5.61 8.96
CA ALA A 263 18.59 -6.25 9.71
C ALA A 263 18.54 -7.78 9.59
N ARG A 264 19.46 -8.41 8.82
CA ARG A 264 19.58 -9.88 8.70
C ARG A 264 20.49 -10.54 9.72
N ALA A 265 21.13 -9.75 10.61
CA ALA A 265 22.12 -10.23 11.57
C ALA A 265 21.68 -10.03 13.03
N ALA A 266 20.36 -10.11 13.33
CA ALA A 266 19.85 -10.12 14.71
C ALA A 266 18.75 -11.17 14.88
#